data_952ca83f21531fe3536e2789ba5df624
#
_entry.id   952ca83f21531fe3536e2789ba5df624
#
_cell.length_a   1.000
_cell.length_b   1.000
_cell.length_c   1.000
_cell.angle_alpha   90.00
_cell.angle_beta   90.00
_cell.angle_gamma   90.00
#
_symmetry.space_group_name_H-M   'P 1'
#
loop_
_entity.id
_entity.type
_entity.pdbx_description
1 polymer ?
#
loop_
_entity_poly.entity_id
_entity_poly.type
_entity_poly.pdbx_seq_one_letter_code
_entity_poly.pdbx_strand_id
1 'polypeptide(L)'
;MASGLRHVATATAGPMSLDCFIVTGAGPVATRTESPPVLLPPDHPLRVELNDEAHARPPAALAAPLRLSFLALHSGPDRRDAEWEHLSALVRRYGQTPPGRSSSHYSADLGGFRVKWERHTEFTRYKFIVADGGTDPFDPPALQAVPPDWLASLPGEVMVATHAALLPAGDHEPDHEALSARYFGGEALAGAQIAAGAGTAFTDFRIRDGFSRLLVLDRGMTRRQSGRSMQRLLEIDTYRLMALLALPVAHSLTPWLNAAERELAQITTALVDSDEMTEPELLERLTRLEAEIESRESAHHYRFTAAAAY
;
A
#
# COMPACT_ATOMS: atom_id res chain seq x y z
N MET A 1 10.24 27.58 56.40
CA MET A 1 10.16 28.30 55.12
C MET A 1 10.47 27.30 54.01
N ALA A 2 9.44 26.77 53.36
CA ALA A 2 9.53 25.78 52.31
C ALA A 2 9.10 26.45 51.00
N SER A 3 10.05 26.54 50.08
CA SER A 3 9.83 27.01 48.70
C SER A 3 9.44 25.84 47.81
N GLY A 4 8.20 25.84 47.34
CA GLY A 4 7.67 24.84 46.41
C GLY A 4 8.09 25.13 44.97
N LEU A 5 8.82 24.23 44.38
CA LEU A 5 9.06 24.16 42.92
C LEU A 5 7.86 23.48 42.27
N ARG A 6 7.12 24.25 41.45
CA ARG A 6 6.08 23.71 40.57
C ARG A 6 6.75 23.09 39.33
N HIS A 7 6.59 21.78 39.15
CA HIS A 7 6.90 21.13 37.90
C HIS A 7 5.81 21.47 36.87
N VAL A 8 6.23 22.09 35.78
CA VAL A 8 5.41 22.26 34.59
C VAL A 8 5.54 20.95 33.78
N ALA A 9 4.48 20.20 33.76
CA ALA A 9 4.39 19.03 32.90
C ALA A 9 4.17 19.50 31.45
N THR A 10 5.17 19.32 30.59
CA THR A 10 5.02 19.42 29.16
C THR A 10 4.27 18.18 28.65
N ALA A 11 3.02 18.37 28.28
CA ALA A 11 2.22 17.35 27.60
C ALA A 11 2.72 17.21 26.15
N THR A 12 3.46 16.15 25.87
CA THR A 12 3.71 15.70 24.50
C THR A 12 2.44 15.07 23.97
N ALA A 13 1.80 15.71 22.99
CA ALA A 13 0.67 15.16 22.27
C ALA A 13 1.15 13.93 21.44
N GLY A 14 0.82 12.74 21.90
CA GLY A 14 0.95 11.50 21.12
C GLY A 14 -0.14 11.45 20.05
N PRO A 15 0.05 10.67 18.95
CA PRO A 15 -0.93 10.56 17.88
C PRO A 15 -2.24 9.99 18.42
N MET A 16 -3.33 10.73 18.25
CA MET A 16 -4.68 10.29 18.59
C MET A 16 -5.03 9.02 17.81
N SER A 17 -5.11 7.89 18.50
CA SER A 17 -5.69 6.66 17.96
C SER A 17 -7.21 6.82 17.95
N LEU A 18 -7.77 7.15 16.79
CA LEU A 18 -9.22 7.05 16.56
C LEU A 18 -9.58 5.57 16.39
N ASP A 19 -10.03 4.94 17.47
CA ASP A 19 -10.65 3.61 17.42
C ASP A 19 -12.05 3.73 16.82
N CYS A 20 -12.15 3.58 15.50
CA CYS A 20 -13.42 3.57 14.78
C CYS A 20 -14.09 2.19 14.92
N PHE A 21 -15.24 2.12 15.58
CA PHE A 21 -16.02 0.90 15.75
C PHE A 21 -17.12 0.82 14.70
N ILE A 22 -17.10 -0.21 13.87
CA ILE A 22 -18.26 -0.59 13.04
C ILE A 22 -19.04 -1.66 13.80
N VAL A 23 -20.22 -1.31 14.28
CA VAL A 23 -21.16 -2.25 14.91
C VAL A 23 -22.11 -2.76 13.82
N THR A 24 -21.98 -4.00 13.41
CA THR A 24 -22.98 -4.69 12.57
C THR A 24 -24.04 -5.27 13.53
N GLY A 25 -25.11 -4.52 13.75
CA GLY A 25 -26.22 -4.96 14.58
C GLY A 25 -27.34 -5.55 13.72
N ALA A 26 -27.57 -6.85 13.82
CA ALA A 26 -28.85 -7.48 13.49
C ALA A 26 -29.61 -7.65 14.80
N GLY A 27 -30.33 -6.62 15.23
CA GLY A 27 -31.29 -6.68 16.32
C GLY A 27 -32.67 -6.25 15.81
N PRO A 28 -33.80 -6.62 16.49
CA PRO A 28 -35.14 -6.29 16.03
C PRO A 28 -35.30 -4.76 15.94
N VAL A 29 -35.79 -4.31 14.79
CA VAL A 29 -36.07 -2.89 14.51
C VAL A 29 -37.16 -2.42 15.47
N ALA A 30 -36.79 -1.68 16.51
CA ALA A 30 -37.74 -0.89 17.28
C ALA A 30 -38.34 0.17 16.37
N THR A 31 -39.66 0.31 16.38
CA THR A 31 -40.42 1.34 15.66
C THR A 31 -39.88 2.73 16.04
N ARG A 32 -39.14 3.32 15.11
CA ARG A 32 -38.63 4.69 15.25
C ARG A 32 -39.83 5.65 15.17
N THR A 33 -40.08 6.39 16.21
CA THR A 33 -40.83 7.64 16.15
C THR A 33 -40.11 8.58 15.21
N GLU A 34 -40.71 8.92 14.06
CA GLU A 34 -40.13 9.84 13.08
C GLU A 34 -39.99 11.23 13.73
N SER A 35 -38.77 11.61 14.05
CA SER A 35 -38.45 12.99 14.37
C SER A 35 -38.61 13.84 13.11
N PRO A 36 -39.07 15.09 13.22
CA PRO A 36 -39.24 15.96 12.05
C PRO A 36 -37.90 16.11 11.31
N PRO A 37 -37.91 16.16 9.97
CA PRO A 37 -36.72 16.28 9.18
C PRO A 37 -35.94 17.54 9.55
N VAL A 38 -34.65 17.38 9.85
CA VAL A 38 -33.75 18.52 10.07
C VAL A 38 -33.49 19.16 8.70
N LEU A 39 -33.90 20.43 8.54
CA LEU A 39 -33.62 21.21 7.33
C LEU A 39 -32.15 21.62 7.35
N LEU A 40 -31.36 21.05 6.44
CA LEU A 40 -29.96 21.38 6.21
C LEU A 40 -29.81 22.11 4.87
N PRO A 41 -28.74 22.88 4.68
CA PRO A 41 -28.32 23.32 3.35
C PRO A 41 -28.16 22.14 2.40
N PRO A 42 -28.22 22.36 1.05
CA PRO A 42 -28.02 21.28 0.10
C PRO A 42 -26.64 20.63 0.25
N ASP A 43 -26.59 19.33 0.05
CA ASP A 43 -25.34 18.57 0.08
C ASP A 43 -24.37 19.04 -1.01
N HIS A 44 -23.07 19.04 -0.69
CA HIS A 44 -22.05 19.20 -1.72
C HIS A 44 -22.17 18.06 -2.73
N PRO A 45 -22.08 18.32 -4.06
CA PRO A 45 -22.28 17.29 -5.09
C PRO A 45 -21.42 16.04 -4.92
N LEU A 46 -20.21 16.18 -4.39
CA LEU A 46 -19.26 15.08 -4.15
C LEU A 46 -19.36 14.47 -2.74
N ARG A 47 -20.29 14.90 -1.88
CA ARG A 47 -20.36 14.47 -0.48
C ARG A 47 -20.45 12.95 -0.34
N VAL A 48 -21.33 12.33 -1.09
CA VAL A 48 -21.54 10.87 -1.04
C VAL A 48 -20.32 10.14 -1.59
N GLU A 49 -19.83 10.56 -2.76
CA GLU A 49 -18.65 9.97 -3.40
C GLU A 49 -17.41 10.03 -2.51
N LEU A 50 -17.12 11.18 -1.91
CA LEU A 50 -15.99 11.36 -1.00
C LEU A 50 -16.16 10.57 0.30
N ASN A 51 -17.39 10.51 0.84
CA ASN A 51 -17.67 9.68 2.00
C ASN A 51 -17.45 8.20 1.70
N ASP A 52 -17.92 7.73 0.56
CA ASP A 52 -17.77 6.35 0.13
C ASP A 52 -16.31 6.01 -0.12
N GLU A 53 -15.51 6.90 -0.74
CA GLU A 53 -14.07 6.71 -0.93
C GLU A 53 -13.34 6.66 0.41
N ALA A 54 -13.68 7.51 1.39
CA ALA A 54 -13.06 7.49 2.71
C ALA A 54 -13.31 6.17 3.47
N HIS A 55 -14.42 5.49 3.19
CA HIS A 55 -14.82 4.23 3.82
C HIS A 55 -14.61 2.99 2.92
N ALA A 56 -14.16 3.20 1.69
CA ALA A 56 -14.12 2.18 0.64
C ALA A 56 -13.28 0.95 0.95
N ARG A 57 -12.24 1.09 1.78
CA ARG A 57 -11.21 0.06 1.93
C ARG A 57 -10.98 -0.40 3.38
N PRO A 58 -12.04 -0.76 4.13
CA PRO A 58 -11.85 -1.22 5.50
C PRO A 58 -10.99 -2.49 5.52
N PRO A 59 -10.12 -2.65 6.52
CA PRO A 59 -9.39 -3.88 6.73
C PRO A 59 -10.37 -5.05 6.89
N ALA A 60 -10.10 -6.17 6.20
CA ALA A 60 -10.86 -7.40 6.41
C ALA A 60 -10.62 -7.90 7.85
N ALA A 61 -11.68 -8.38 8.53
CA ALA A 61 -11.49 -9.08 9.78
C ALA A 61 -10.84 -10.45 9.51
N LEU A 62 -9.65 -10.69 10.05
CA LEU A 62 -8.86 -11.90 9.86
C LEU A 62 -8.71 -12.66 11.18
N ALA A 63 -8.70 -13.98 11.13
CA ALA A 63 -8.46 -14.85 12.28
C ALA A 63 -7.38 -15.87 11.93
N ALA A 64 -6.46 -16.10 12.85
CA ALA A 64 -5.50 -17.19 12.75
C ALA A 64 -6.21 -18.54 12.98
N PRO A 65 -5.79 -19.63 12.29
CA PRO A 65 -4.81 -19.67 11.23
C PRO A 65 -5.40 -19.26 9.86
N LEU A 66 -4.62 -18.60 9.01
CA LEU A 66 -4.97 -18.35 7.61
C LEU A 66 -3.73 -18.24 6.72
N ARG A 67 -3.93 -18.49 5.43
CA ARG A 67 -2.98 -18.21 4.35
C ARG A 67 -3.54 -17.11 3.45
N LEU A 68 -2.65 -16.26 2.97
CA LEU A 68 -3.01 -15.16 2.09
C LEU A 68 -1.98 -15.05 0.97
N SER A 69 -2.44 -14.88 -0.26
CA SER A 69 -1.58 -14.46 -1.37
C SER A 69 -2.00 -13.07 -1.79
N PHE A 70 -1.02 -12.19 -1.91
CA PHE A 70 -1.19 -10.79 -2.27
C PHE A 70 -0.48 -10.50 -3.57
N LEU A 71 -1.17 -9.77 -4.45
CA LEU A 71 -0.61 -9.25 -5.70
C LEU A 71 -0.92 -7.76 -5.78
N ALA A 72 0.09 -6.95 -6.10
CA ALA A 72 -0.09 -5.59 -6.57
C ALA A 72 0.45 -5.50 -7.99
N LEU A 73 -0.42 -5.11 -8.92
CA LEU A 73 -0.09 -5.00 -10.34
C LEU A 73 -0.03 -3.53 -10.72
N HIS A 74 1.06 -3.11 -11.34
CA HIS A 74 1.14 -1.81 -11.97
C HIS A 74 0.20 -1.79 -13.17
N SER A 75 -0.76 -0.89 -13.12
CA SER A 75 -1.80 -0.75 -14.14
C SER A 75 -2.11 0.74 -14.31
N GLY A 76 -2.09 1.22 -15.52
CA GLY A 76 -2.46 2.61 -15.80
C GLY A 76 -3.98 2.82 -15.84
N PRO A 77 -4.43 4.07 -15.95
CA PRO A 77 -5.84 4.41 -16.03
C PRO A 77 -6.55 3.74 -17.21
N ASP A 78 -5.85 3.45 -18.29
CA ASP A 78 -6.38 2.84 -19.51
C ASP A 78 -6.79 1.36 -19.33
N ARG A 79 -6.37 0.70 -18.24
CA ARG A 79 -6.70 -0.70 -17.96
C ARG A 79 -7.92 -0.91 -17.08
N ARG A 80 -8.60 0.15 -16.67
CA ARG A 80 -9.74 0.11 -15.72
C ARG A 80 -10.85 -0.82 -16.15
N ASP A 81 -11.26 -0.78 -17.41
CA ASP A 81 -12.32 -1.64 -17.93
C ASP A 81 -11.88 -3.10 -18.00
N ALA A 82 -10.65 -3.35 -18.44
CA ALA A 82 -10.08 -4.70 -18.49
C ALA A 82 -9.98 -5.33 -17.08
N GLU A 83 -9.56 -4.57 -16.07
CA GLU A 83 -9.51 -5.01 -14.67
C GLU A 83 -10.90 -5.36 -14.14
N TRP A 84 -11.89 -4.50 -14.42
CA TRP A 84 -13.26 -4.73 -13.99
C TRP A 84 -13.86 -5.96 -14.68
N GLU A 85 -13.67 -6.12 -15.97
CA GLU A 85 -14.15 -7.28 -16.74
C GLU A 85 -13.50 -8.58 -16.26
N HIS A 86 -12.18 -8.54 -16.04
CA HIS A 86 -11.42 -9.67 -15.56
C HIS A 86 -11.87 -10.13 -14.17
N LEU A 87 -12.02 -9.19 -13.19
CA LEU A 87 -12.58 -9.50 -11.88
C LEU A 87 -14.01 -10.01 -11.98
N SER A 88 -14.83 -9.38 -12.81
CA SER A 88 -16.23 -9.76 -12.99
C SER A 88 -16.39 -11.17 -13.56
N ALA A 89 -15.48 -11.60 -14.44
CA ALA A 89 -15.45 -12.97 -14.96
C ALA A 89 -15.19 -13.99 -13.85
N LEU A 90 -14.22 -13.73 -12.94
CA LEU A 90 -13.97 -14.59 -11.78
C LEU A 90 -15.21 -14.68 -10.90
N VAL A 91 -15.75 -13.52 -10.53
CA VAL A 91 -16.88 -13.43 -9.58
C VAL A 91 -18.11 -14.16 -10.11
N ARG A 92 -18.43 -14.01 -11.41
CA ARG A 92 -19.54 -14.75 -12.07
C ARG A 92 -19.29 -16.25 -12.12
N ARG A 93 -18.05 -16.70 -12.34
CA ARG A 93 -17.69 -18.13 -12.34
C ARG A 93 -18.07 -18.83 -11.02
N TYR A 94 -18.10 -18.07 -9.91
CA TYR A 94 -18.50 -18.55 -8.59
C TYR A 94 -19.94 -18.14 -8.21
N GLY A 95 -20.75 -17.68 -9.17
CA GLY A 95 -22.16 -17.36 -8.95
C GLY A 95 -22.41 -16.10 -8.11
N GLN A 96 -21.39 -15.25 -7.94
CA GLN A 96 -21.50 -14.02 -7.17
C GLN A 96 -21.79 -12.81 -8.07
N THR A 97 -22.33 -11.75 -7.48
CA THR A 97 -22.61 -10.50 -8.19
C THR A 97 -21.34 -9.67 -8.33
N PRO A 98 -20.93 -9.28 -9.54
CA PRO A 98 -19.79 -8.39 -9.76
C PRO A 98 -19.96 -7.01 -9.12
N PRO A 99 -18.85 -6.28 -8.84
CA PRO A 99 -18.92 -4.90 -8.42
C PRO A 99 -19.53 -4.00 -9.49
N GLY A 100 -20.04 -2.82 -9.12
CA GLY A 100 -20.39 -1.77 -10.05
C GLY A 100 -19.17 -1.32 -10.88
N ARG A 101 -19.39 -0.84 -12.12
CA ARG A 101 -18.29 -0.39 -13.00
C ARG A 101 -17.43 0.74 -12.39
N SER A 102 -18.05 1.62 -11.61
CA SER A 102 -17.37 2.71 -10.91
C SER A 102 -16.67 2.29 -9.61
N SER A 103 -16.90 1.06 -9.12
CA SER A 103 -16.31 0.62 -7.86
C SER A 103 -14.79 0.60 -7.92
N SER A 104 -14.16 1.09 -6.86
CA SER A 104 -12.70 1.03 -6.64
C SER A 104 -12.28 -0.12 -5.73
N HIS A 105 -13.24 -0.85 -5.15
CA HIS A 105 -12.98 -1.98 -4.26
C HIS A 105 -14.08 -3.04 -4.37
N TYR A 106 -13.74 -4.27 -4.02
CA TYR A 106 -14.66 -5.39 -3.96
C TYR A 106 -14.16 -6.47 -3.02
N SER A 107 -15.06 -7.17 -2.35
CA SER A 107 -14.73 -8.35 -1.55
C SER A 107 -15.85 -9.36 -1.60
N ALA A 108 -15.52 -10.61 -1.87
CA ALA A 108 -16.48 -11.73 -1.88
C ALA A 108 -15.82 -13.01 -1.39
N ASP A 109 -16.64 -13.87 -0.77
CA ASP A 109 -16.29 -15.25 -0.50
C ASP A 109 -16.70 -16.10 -1.70
N LEU A 110 -15.73 -16.81 -2.28
CA LEU A 110 -15.92 -17.65 -3.47
C LEU A 110 -15.93 -19.15 -3.13
N GLY A 111 -16.20 -19.48 -1.85
CA GLY A 111 -16.30 -20.84 -1.35
C GLY A 111 -14.97 -21.46 -0.93
N GLY A 112 -14.00 -21.58 -1.83
CA GLY A 112 -12.66 -22.09 -1.50
C GLY A 112 -11.67 -21.01 -1.02
N PHE A 113 -11.96 -19.77 -1.30
CA PHE A 113 -11.16 -18.61 -0.94
C PHE A 113 -12.00 -17.33 -0.93
N ARG A 114 -11.55 -16.33 -0.22
CA ARG A 114 -12.08 -14.96 -0.31
C ARG A 114 -11.19 -14.13 -1.20
N VAL A 115 -11.77 -13.42 -2.16
CA VAL A 115 -11.08 -12.39 -2.92
C VAL A 115 -11.37 -11.01 -2.32
N LYS A 116 -10.33 -10.18 -2.21
CA LYS A 116 -10.46 -8.74 -1.99
C LYS A 116 -9.68 -8.03 -3.08
N TRP A 117 -10.34 -7.12 -3.77
CA TRP A 117 -9.78 -6.32 -4.86
C TRP A 117 -9.89 -4.84 -4.52
N GLU A 118 -8.84 -4.09 -4.81
CA GLU A 118 -8.77 -2.65 -4.57
C GLU A 118 -7.99 -2.01 -5.71
N ARG A 119 -8.61 -1.02 -6.35
CA ARG A 119 -8.02 -0.24 -7.44
C ARG A 119 -7.54 1.10 -6.92
N HIS A 120 -6.35 1.49 -7.31
CA HIS A 120 -5.71 2.77 -7.07
C HIS A 120 -5.47 3.52 -8.38
N THR A 121 -4.75 4.65 -8.34
CA THR A 121 -4.48 5.45 -9.53
C THR A 121 -3.52 4.74 -10.48
N GLU A 122 -2.44 4.14 -9.97
CA GLU A 122 -1.37 3.53 -10.76
C GLU A 122 -1.30 2.01 -10.63
N PHE A 123 -2.00 1.41 -9.67
CA PHE A 123 -1.93 -0.02 -9.42
C PHE A 123 -3.25 -0.58 -8.91
N THR A 124 -3.39 -1.88 -9.08
CA THR A 124 -4.52 -2.66 -8.60
C THR A 124 -4.03 -3.78 -7.69
N ARG A 125 -4.71 -4.00 -6.56
CA ARG A 125 -4.35 -5.01 -5.56
C ARG A 125 -5.38 -6.12 -5.51
N TYR A 126 -4.89 -7.35 -5.36
CA TYR A 126 -5.67 -8.54 -5.08
C TYR A 126 -5.17 -9.22 -3.81
N LYS A 127 -6.08 -9.63 -2.94
CA LYS A 127 -5.80 -10.49 -1.79
C LYS A 127 -6.66 -11.74 -1.93
N PHE A 128 -6.03 -12.89 -1.95
CA PHE A 128 -6.69 -14.20 -1.95
C PHE A 128 -6.45 -14.82 -0.58
N ILE A 129 -7.52 -15.08 0.15
CA ILE A 129 -7.47 -15.46 1.56
C ILE A 129 -8.11 -16.84 1.71
N VAL A 130 -7.38 -17.80 2.28
CA VAL A 130 -7.84 -19.13 2.63
C VAL A 130 -7.82 -19.28 4.15
N ALA A 131 -8.96 -19.62 4.74
CA ALA A 131 -9.15 -19.65 6.19
C ALA A 131 -8.67 -20.98 6.80
N ASP A 132 -7.45 -21.37 6.49
CA ASP A 132 -6.72 -22.46 7.13
C ASP A 132 -5.21 -22.18 7.08
N GLY A 133 -4.43 -22.78 7.99
CA GLY A 133 -2.97 -22.65 8.03
C GLY A 133 -2.24 -23.72 7.23
N GLY A 134 -2.93 -24.77 6.79
CA GLY A 134 -2.28 -25.94 6.20
C GLY A 134 -1.25 -26.60 7.14
N THR A 135 -0.52 -27.57 6.61
CA THR A 135 0.65 -28.18 7.29
C THR A 135 1.87 -27.27 7.17
N ASP A 136 2.05 -26.65 6.02
CA ASP A 136 2.96 -25.56 5.75
C ASP A 136 2.13 -24.34 5.30
N PRO A 137 2.29 -23.17 5.95
CA PRO A 137 1.47 -22.01 5.61
C PRO A 137 1.81 -21.38 4.27
N PHE A 138 2.90 -21.79 3.63
CA PHE A 138 3.33 -21.31 2.32
C PHE A 138 3.20 -22.36 1.21
N ASP A 139 2.91 -23.62 1.56
CA ASP A 139 2.76 -24.72 0.60
C ASP A 139 1.58 -25.64 0.99
N PRO A 140 0.52 -25.75 0.16
CA PRO A 140 0.28 -24.93 -1.03
C PRO A 140 -0.07 -23.47 -0.69
N PRO A 141 0.32 -22.48 -1.51
CA PRO A 141 -0.03 -21.09 -1.28
C PRO A 141 -1.53 -20.86 -1.48
N ALA A 142 -2.09 -19.80 -0.85
CA ALA A 142 -3.51 -19.45 -1.01
C ALA A 142 -3.90 -19.22 -2.49
N LEU A 143 -2.97 -18.79 -3.32
CA LEU A 143 -3.17 -18.58 -4.74
C LEU A 143 -3.52 -19.86 -5.52
N GLN A 144 -3.17 -21.05 -5.02
CA GLN A 144 -3.53 -22.32 -5.65
C GLN A 144 -5.04 -22.59 -5.67
N ALA A 145 -5.81 -21.96 -4.78
CA ALA A 145 -7.27 -22.03 -4.81
C ALA A 145 -7.91 -21.23 -5.95
N VAL A 146 -7.13 -20.35 -6.60
CA VAL A 146 -7.60 -19.48 -7.68
C VAL A 146 -7.40 -20.15 -9.04
N PRO A 147 -8.35 -20.07 -9.99
CA PRO A 147 -8.20 -20.68 -11.30
C PRO A 147 -6.93 -20.19 -12.03
N PRO A 148 -6.04 -21.08 -12.48
CA PRO A 148 -4.76 -20.68 -13.07
C PRO A 148 -4.92 -19.97 -14.42
N ASP A 149 -5.94 -20.28 -15.20
CA ASP A 149 -6.29 -19.60 -16.44
C ASP A 149 -6.63 -18.12 -16.21
N TRP A 150 -7.33 -17.84 -15.13
CA TRP A 150 -7.66 -16.49 -14.72
C TRP A 150 -6.43 -15.72 -14.20
N LEU A 151 -5.58 -16.38 -13.39
CA LEU A 151 -4.35 -15.77 -12.89
C LEU A 151 -3.38 -15.38 -14.02
N ALA A 152 -3.24 -16.26 -15.03
CA ALA A 152 -2.34 -16.03 -16.15
C ALA A 152 -2.75 -14.83 -17.02
N SER A 153 -4.00 -14.39 -16.96
CA SER A 153 -4.56 -13.30 -17.76
C SER A 153 -4.81 -12.02 -16.96
N LEU A 154 -4.26 -11.91 -15.73
CA LEU A 154 -4.38 -10.70 -14.91
C LEU A 154 -3.88 -9.46 -15.68
N PRO A 155 -4.69 -8.39 -15.79
CA PRO A 155 -4.28 -7.17 -16.47
C PRO A 155 -3.28 -6.37 -15.63
N GLY A 156 -2.12 -6.05 -16.18
CA GLY A 156 -1.06 -5.28 -15.52
C GLY A 156 0.25 -6.04 -15.40
N GLU A 157 1.22 -5.41 -14.75
CA GLU A 157 2.54 -5.97 -14.50
C GLU A 157 2.73 -6.16 -12.99
N VAL A 158 3.20 -7.33 -12.57
CA VAL A 158 3.38 -7.64 -11.16
C VAL A 158 4.49 -6.77 -10.58
N MET A 159 4.14 -5.91 -9.62
CA MET A 159 5.09 -5.11 -8.83
C MET A 159 5.39 -5.75 -7.48
N VAL A 160 4.35 -6.28 -6.82
CA VAL A 160 4.48 -6.97 -5.55
C VAL A 160 3.72 -8.29 -5.62
N ALA A 161 4.38 -9.36 -5.22
CA ALA A 161 3.75 -10.65 -5.00
C ALA A 161 4.25 -11.22 -3.67
N THR A 162 3.32 -11.49 -2.74
CA THR A 162 3.66 -11.93 -1.39
C THR A 162 2.74 -13.07 -0.96
N HIS A 163 3.33 -14.15 -0.50
CA HIS A 163 2.61 -15.15 0.29
C HIS A 163 2.71 -14.76 1.76
N ALA A 164 1.58 -14.58 2.41
CA ALA A 164 1.51 -14.23 3.82
C ALA A 164 0.76 -15.30 4.60
N ALA A 165 1.20 -15.53 5.82
CA ALA A 165 0.55 -16.42 6.77
C ALA A 165 0.27 -15.68 8.08
N LEU A 166 -0.90 -15.93 8.65
CA LEU A 166 -1.25 -15.56 10.01
C LEU A 166 -1.46 -16.83 10.81
N LEU A 167 -0.58 -17.12 11.74
CA LEU A 167 -0.61 -18.31 12.57
C LEU A 167 -0.78 -17.94 14.05
N PRO A 168 -1.43 -18.77 14.86
CA PRO A 168 -1.39 -18.59 16.30
C PRO A 168 0.06 -18.74 16.78
N ALA A 169 0.52 -17.83 17.64
CA ALA A 169 1.77 -17.99 18.34
C ALA A 169 1.66 -19.14 19.34
N GLY A 170 2.74 -19.90 19.51
CA GLY A 170 2.86 -20.84 20.62
C GLY A 170 3.04 -20.14 21.96
N ASP A 171 3.05 -20.93 23.04
CA ASP A 171 3.21 -20.42 24.41
C ASP A 171 4.61 -19.86 24.72
N HIS A 172 5.59 -20.15 23.85
CA HIS A 172 6.97 -19.72 24.00
C HIS A 172 7.38 -18.70 22.93
N GLU A 173 8.44 -17.93 23.21
CA GLU A 173 9.08 -17.10 22.19
C GLU A 173 9.51 -17.98 21.01
N PRO A 174 9.27 -17.52 19.76
CA PRO A 174 9.61 -18.30 18.60
C PRO A 174 11.14 -18.43 18.49
N ASP A 175 11.60 -19.63 18.21
CA ASP A 175 12.98 -19.86 17.79
C ASP A 175 13.16 -19.29 16.37
N HIS A 176 13.87 -18.18 16.26
CA HIS A 176 14.06 -17.44 15.00
C HIS A 176 14.88 -18.25 13.99
N GLU A 177 15.85 -19.08 14.45
CA GLU A 177 16.64 -19.92 13.57
C GLU A 177 15.78 -21.06 13.00
N ALA A 178 14.96 -21.69 13.84
CA ALA A 178 14.02 -22.70 13.40
C ALA A 178 12.95 -22.14 12.44
N LEU A 179 12.42 -20.94 12.69
CA LEU A 179 11.52 -20.25 11.77
C LEU A 179 12.17 -19.95 10.43
N SER A 180 13.42 -19.44 10.47
CA SER A 180 14.18 -19.14 9.27
C SER A 180 14.44 -20.41 8.45
N ALA A 181 14.96 -21.45 9.07
CA ALA A 181 15.24 -22.72 8.40
C ALA A 181 13.97 -23.33 7.79
N ARG A 182 12.85 -23.27 8.52
CA ARG A 182 11.60 -23.89 8.09
C ARG A 182 10.91 -23.14 6.97
N TYR A 183 10.82 -21.81 7.04
CA TYR A 183 9.95 -21.03 6.17
C TYR A 183 10.69 -20.07 5.22
N PHE A 184 11.96 -19.77 5.50
CA PHE A 184 12.73 -18.76 4.80
C PHE A 184 14.09 -19.27 4.25
N GLY A 185 14.29 -20.59 4.25
CA GLY A 185 15.49 -21.22 3.68
C GLY A 185 16.79 -20.92 4.44
N GLY A 186 16.71 -20.60 5.73
CA GLY A 186 17.86 -20.32 6.57
C GLY A 186 18.41 -18.87 6.45
N GLU A 187 17.71 -17.98 5.76
CA GLU A 187 18.12 -16.58 5.59
C GLU A 187 17.87 -15.75 6.87
N ALA A 188 18.59 -14.64 6.99
CA ALA A 188 18.39 -13.71 8.09
C ALA A 188 16.98 -13.10 8.04
N LEU A 189 16.29 -13.07 9.19
CA LEU A 189 14.95 -12.54 9.30
C LEU A 189 14.93 -11.11 9.85
N ALA A 190 14.13 -10.26 9.26
CA ALA A 190 13.65 -9.04 9.88
C ALA A 190 12.38 -9.38 10.67
N GLY A 191 12.36 -9.06 11.96
CA GLY A 191 11.24 -9.25 12.85
C GLY A 191 10.76 -7.93 13.48
N ALA A 192 9.44 -7.76 13.62
CA ALA A 192 8.86 -6.59 14.27
C ALA A 192 7.63 -6.98 15.09
N GLN A 193 7.52 -6.42 16.30
CA GLN A 193 6.29 -6.48 17.07
C GLN A 193 5.23 -5.58 16.45
N ILE A 194 4.01 -6.08 16.37
CA ILE A 194 2.84 -5.39 15.81
C ILE A 194 1.68 -5.40 16.82
N ALA A 195 0.69 -4.53 16.59
CA ALA A 195 -0.50 -4.45 17.43
C ALA A 195 -0.17 -4.33 18.93
N ALA A 196 0.77 -3.44 19.30
CA ALA A 196 1.24 -3.24 20.68
C ALA A 196 1.73 -4.53 21.37
N GLY A 197 2.44 -5.39 20.63
CA GLY A 197 2.99 -6.64 21.13
C GLY A 197 2.05 -7.86 21.07
N ALA A 198 0.79 -7.67 20.63
CA ALA A 198 -0.16 -8.75 20.45
C ALA A 198 0.13 -9.62 19.21
N GLY A 199 1.14 -9.31 18.43
CA GLY A 199 1.63 -10.13 17.32
C GLY A 199 3.06 -9.80 16.95
N THR A 200 3.70 -10.70 16.18
CA THR A 200 5.04 -10.50 15.64
C THR A 200 5.05 -10.84 14.15
N ALA A 201 5.61 -9.97 13.33
CA ALA A 201 5.76 -10.17 11.90
C ALA A 201 7.21 -10.50 11.54
N PHE A 202 7.42 -11.43 10.60
CA PHE A 202 8.73 -11.84 10.10
C PHE A 202 8.75 -11.87 8.58
N THR A 203 9.84 -11.40 7.99
CA THR A 203 10.14 -11.49 6.57
C THR A 203 11.66 -11.48 6.36
N ASP A 204 12.13 -11.97 5.22
CA ASP A 204 13.52 -11.88 4.79
C ASP A 204 13.72 -10.94 3.59
N PHE A 205 12.65 -10.29 3.12
CA PHE A 205 12.65 -9.42 1.94
C PHE A 205 13.17 -10.07 0.66
N ARG A 206 13.23 -11.41 0.59
CA ARG A 206 13.70 -12.15 -0.58
C ARG A 206 12.52 -12.57 -1.46
N ILE A 207 12.72 -12.50 -2.77
CA ILE A 207 11.80 -13.05 -3.76
C ILE A 207 12.25 -14.46 -4.10
N ARG A 208 11.35 -15.46 -3.90
CA ARG A 208 11.53 -16.86 -4.28
C ARG A 208 10.37 -17.27 -5.15
N ASP A 209 10.64 -17.86 -6.30
CA ASP A 209 9.62 -18.27 -7.26
C ASP A 209 8.63 -17.15 -7.60
N GLY A 210 9.12 -15.92 -7.63
CA GLY A 210 8.34 -14.72 -7.92
C GLY A 210 7.62 -14.11 -6.69
N PHE A 211 7.74 -14.67 -5.49
CA PHE A 211 7.02 -14.21 -4.28
C PHE A 211 7.95 -13.93 -3.11
N SER A 212 7.66 -12.87 -2.37
CA SER A 212 8.18 -12.68 -1.02
C SER A 212 7.32 -13.45 0.00
N ARG A 213 7.85 -13.65 1.22
CA ARG A 213 7.14 -14.30 2.32
C ARG A 213 6.99 -13.38 3.52
N LEU A 214 5.79 -13.41 4.11
CA LEU A 214 5.45 -12.67 5.33
C LEU A 214 4.78 -13.62 6.32
N LEU A 215 5.40 -13.87 7.46
CA LEU A 215 4.83 -14.65 8.54
C LEU A 215 4.39 -13.73 9.67
N VAL A 216 3.14 -13.85 10.10
CA VAL A 216 2.62 -13.14 11.27
C VAL A 216 2.20 -14.15 12.32
N LEU A 217 2.78 -14.04 13.51
CA LEU A 217 2.40 -14.83 14.69
C LEU A 217 1.46 -14.01 15.56
N ASP A 218 0.26 -14.54 15.78
CA ASP A 218 -0.81 -13.93 16.57
C ASP A 218 -0.75 -14.40 18.02
N ARG A 219 -0.51 -13.50 18.96
CA ARG A 219 -0.45 -13.73 20.41
C ARG A 219 -1.73 -13.31 21.14
N GLY A 220 -2.75 -12.89 20.42
CA GLY A 220 -4.01 -12.43 21.01
C GLY A 220 -4.56 -11.17 20.35
N MET A 221 -4.26 -10.95 19.09
CA MET A 221 -4.88 -9.89 18.31
C MET A 221 -6.39 -10.16 18.13
N THR A 222 -7.19 -9.12 18.23
CA THR A 222 -8.57 -9.21 17.75
C THR A 222 -8.58 -9.38 16.22
N ARG A 223 -9.62 -9.97 15.65
CA ARG A 223 -9.76 -10.12 14.19
C ARG A 223 -9.55 -8.83 13.41
N ARG A 224 -9.97 -7.68 13.98
CA ARG A 224 -9.77 -6.36 13.37
C ARG A 224 -8.30 -5.91 13.44
N GLN A 225 -7.62 -6.17 14.55
CA GLN A 225 -6.18 -5.88 14.67
C GLN A 225 -5.37 -6.72 13.70
N SER A 226 -5.65 -8.02 13.60
CA SER A 226 -4.99 -8.91 12.63
C SER A 226 -5.17 -8.41 11.20
N GLY A 227 -6.40 -8.03 10.83
CA GLY A 227 -6.69 -7.50 9.50
C GLY A 227 -5.97 -6.18 9.21
N ARG A 228 -5.98 -5.24 10.16
CA ARG A 228 -5.26 -3.95 10.01
C ARG A 228 -3.75 -4.14 9.92
N SER A 229 -3.19 -4.98 10.76
CA SER A 229 -1.75 -5.25 10.76
C SER A 229 -1.31 -5.91 9.45
N MET A 230 -2.02 -6.93 9.00
CA MET A 230 -1.75 -7.59 7.72
C MET A 230 -1.86 -6.61 6.55
N GLN A 231 -2.90 -5.77 6.55
CA GLN A 231 -3.07 -4.77 5.50
C GLN A 231 -1.90 -3.77 5.48
N ARG A 232 -1.51 -3.22 6.63
CA ARG A 232 -0.39 -2.26 6.74
C ARG A 232 0.93 -2.85 6.28
N LEU A 233 1.24 -4.09 6.66
CA LEU A 233 2.48 -4.75 6.25
C LEU A 233 2.57 -4.90 4.72
N LEU A 234 1.48 -5.33 4.07
CA LEU A 234 1.40 -5.44 2.62
C LEU A 234 1.39 -4.07 1.91
N GLU A 235 0.81 -3.06 2.54
CA GLU A 235 0.81 -1.68 2.05
C GLU A 235 2.21 -1.06 2.09
N ILE A 236 2.96 -1.26 3.16
CA ILE A 236 4.35 -0.77 3.27
C ILE A 236 5.19 -1.29 2.11
N ASP A 237 5.11 -2.59 1.81
CA ASP A 237 5.86 -3.17 0.70
C ASP A 237 5.42 -2.61 -0.66
N THR A 238 4.11 -2.48 -0.85
CA THR A 238 3.55 -1.91 -2.08
C THR A 238 3.99 -0.45 -2.30
N TYR A 239 3.77 0.41 -1.30
CA TYR A 239 4.09 1.83 -1.43
C TYR A 239 5.58 2.07 -1.57
N ARG A 240 6.41 1.29 -0.86
CA ARG A 240 7.86 1.33 -1.01
C ARG A 240 8.29 1.06 -2.46
N LEU A 241 7.78 0.01 -3.09
CA LEU A 241 8.13 -0.33 -4.47
C LEU A 241 7.55 0.68 -5.48
N MET A 242 6.35 1.18 -5.25
CA MET A 242 5.77 2.23 -6.08
C MET A 242 6.57 3.55 -5.99
N ALA A 243 7.02 3.94 -4.80
CA ALA A 243 7.90 5.09 -4.63
C ALA A 243 9.26 4.89 -5.35
N LEU A 244 9.83 3.69 -5.26
CA LEU A 244 11.10 3.34 -5.91
C LEU A 244 11.06 3.35 -7.43
N LEU A 245 9.89 3.42 -8.08
CA LEU A 245 9.78 3.66 -9.52
C LEU A 245 10.42 4.98 -9.98
N ALA A 246 10.59 5.95 -9.07
CA ALA A 246 11.32 7.18 -9.35
C ALA A 246 12.85 6.99 -9.39
N LEU A 247 13.39 5.93 -8.79
CA LEU A 247 14.84 5.72 -8.67
C LEU A 247 15.54 5.55 -10.02
N PRO A 248 15.07 4.72 -10.97
CA PRO A 248 15.67 4.64 -12.29
C PRO A 248 15.66 5.98 -13.03
N VAL A 249 14.58 6.78 -12.87
CA VAL A 249 14.48 8.11 -13.46
C VAL A 249 15.53 9.05 -12.86
N ALA A 250 15.66 9.08 -11.54
CA ALA A 250 16.67 9.87 -10.86
C ALA A 250 18.10 9.49 -11.30
N HIS A 251 18.40 8.19 -11.40
CA HIS A 251 19.69 7.73 -11.90
C HIS A 251 19.94 8.15 -13.35
N SER A 252 18.93 8.13 -14.22
CA SER A 252 19.07 8.55 -15.63
C SER A 252 19.31 10.05 -15.77
N LEU A 253 18.83 10.86 -14.84
CA LEU A 253 19.02 12.31 -14.82
C LEU A 253 20.36 12.75 -14.23
N THR A 254 21.00 11.95 -13.40
CA THR A 254 22.23 12.30 -12.68
C THR A 254 23.37 12.80 -13.61
N PRO A 255 23.70 12.13 -14.76
CA PRO A 255 24.78 12.62 -15.62
C PRO A 255 24.47 14.00 -16.22
N TRP A 256 23.22 14.24 -16.58
CA TRP A 256 22.78 15.52 -17.11
C TRP A 256 22.81 16.60 -16.03
N LEU A 257 22.32 16.34 -14.81
CA LEU A 257 22.38 17.28 -13.69
C LEU A 257 23.82 17.72 -13.40
N ASN A 258 24.76 16.79 -13.36
CA ASN A 258 26.18 17.10 -13.18
C ASN A 258 26.75 17.95 -14.33
N ALA A 259 26.25 17.79 -15.55
CA ALA A 259 26.63 18.63 -16.68
C ALA A 259 26.02 20.05 -16.56
N ALA A 260 24.74 20.13 -16.20
CA ALA A 260 24.02 21.39 -15.98
C ALA A 260 24.65 22.21 -14.84
N GLU A 261 25.06 21.58 -13.74
CA GLU A 261 25.77 22.24 -12.64
C GLU A 261 27.11 22.81 -13.08
N ARG A 262 27.89 22.06 -13.88
CA ARG A 262 29.16 22.56 -14.45
C ARG A 262 28.92 23.73 -15.40
N GLU A 263 27.92 23.67 -16.26
CA GLU A 263 27.53 24.72 -17.16
C GLU A 263 27.15 26.01 -16.40
N LEU A 264 26.32 25.87 -15.36
CA LEU A 264 25.92 26.97 -14.49
C LEU A 264 27.13 27.59 -13.79
N ALA A 265 28.07 26.77 -13.28
CA ALA A 265 29.31 27.26 -12.67
C ALA A 265 30.18 28.06 -13.66
N GLN A 266 30.31 27.61 -14.92
CA GLN A 266 31.04 28.31 -15.97
C GLN A 266 30.37 29.64 -16.29
N ILE A 267 29.05 29.71 -16.45
CA ILE A 267 28.29 30.92 -16.68
C ILE A 267 28.51 31.89 -15.50
N THR A 268 28.43 31.41 -14.27
CA THR A 268 28.63 32.25 -13.08
C THR A 268 30.04 32.78 -12.99
N THR A 269 31.07 31.99 -13.32
CA THR A 269 32.45 32.43 -13.34
C THR A 269 32.68 33.52 -14.43
N ALA A 270 32.15 33.28 -15.63
CA ALA A 270 32.27 34.23 -16.74
C ALA A 270 31.57 35.59 -16.48
N LEU A 271 30.49 35.58 -15.67
CA LEU A 271 29.84 36.83 -15.23
C LEU A 271 30.70 37.64 -14.27
N VAL A 272 31.62 37.02 -13.53
CA VAL A 272 32.52 37.70 -12.58
C VAL A 272 33.80 38.15 -13.29
N ASP A 273 34.34 37.33 -14.18
CA ASP A 273 35.60 37.57 -14.89
C ASP A 273 35.33 38.22 -16.27
N SER A 274 35.00 39.47 -16.29
CA SER A 274 34.46 40.33 -17.39
C SER A 274 35.15 40.28 -18.77
N ASP A 275 36.04 39.36 -19.07
CA ASP A 275 36.93 39.46 -20.24
C ASP A 275 36.74 38.41 -21.36
N GLU A 276 35.96 37.35 -21.17
CA GLU A 276 35.92 36.25 -22.17
C GLU A 276 34.58 36.04 -22.91
N MET A 277 33.45 36.50 -22.37
CA MET A 277 32.12 36.32 -22.98
C MET A 277 31.29 37.60 -22.90
N THR A 278 30.47 37.85 -23.93
CA THR A 278 29.54 38.98 -23.92
C THR A 278 28.25 38.63 -23.11
N GLU A 279 27.63 39.65 -22.51
CA GLU A 279 26.35 39.50 -21.80
C GLU A 279 25.26 38.77 -22.62
N PRO A 280 25.08 39.01 -23.94
CA PRO A 280 24.13 38.28 -24.77
C PRO A 280 24.42 36.76 -24.87
N GLU A 281 25.71 36.38 -24.96
CA GLU A 281 26.10 34.96 -25.02
C GLU A 281 25.85 34.26 -23.71
N LEU A 282 26.11 34.89 -22.57
CA LEU A 282 25.80 34.35 -21.24
C LEU A 282 24.31 34.22 -21.04
N LEU A 283 23.51 35.20 -21.49
CA LEU A 283 22.05 35.12 -21.42
C LEU A 283 21.49 33.99 -22.28
N GLU A 284 22.02 33.79 -23.50
CA GLU A 284 21.60 32.69 -24.38
C GLU A 284 21.89 31.32 -23.73
N ARG A 285 23.08 31.16 -23.14
CA ARG A 285 23.45 29.90 -22.44
C ARG A 285 22.54 29.64 -21.24
N LEU A 286 22.29 30.68 -20.42
CA LEU A 286 21.41 30.55 -19.25
C LEU A 286 19.97 30.22 -19.66
N THR A 287 19.42 30.90 -20.67
CA THR A 287 18.08 30.65 -21.18
C THR A 287 17.94 29.24 -21.76
N ARG A 288 18.97 28.72 -22.42
CA ARG A 288 19.00 27.35 -22.93
C ARG A 288 18.99 26.35 -21.77
N LEU A 289 19.82 26.57 -20.75
CA LEU A 289 19.89 25.71 -19.57
C LEU A 289 18.55 25.69 -18.83
N GLU A 290 17.90 26.84 -18.65
CA GLU A 290 16.58 26.95 -18.04
C GLU A 290 15.53 26.18 -18.84
N ALA A 291 15.46 26.32 -20.15
CA ALA A 291 14.54 25.60 -21.00
C ALA A 291 14.75 24.06 -20.93
N GLU A 292 16.00 23.61 -20.82
CA GLU A 292 16.30 22.19 -20.63
C GLU A 292 15.85 21.67 -19.25
N ILE A 293 16.01 22.45 -18.20
CA ILE A 293 15.53 22.13 -16.85
C ILE A 293 14.02 21.98 -16.86
N GLU A 294 13.29 22.98 -17.35
CA GLU A 294 11.82 22.97 -17.42
C GLU A 294 11.29 21.79 -18.24
N SER A 295 11.93 21.50 -19.37
CA SER A 295 11.56 20.37 -20.21
C SER A 295 11.68 19.02 -19.47
N ARG A 296 12.77 18.83 -18.70
CA ARG A 296 12.98 17.60 -17.92
C ARG A 296 12.10 17.53 -16.70
N GLU A 297 11.89 18.66 -16.02
CA GLU A 297 10.94 18.73 -14.90
C GLU A 297 9.54 18.33 -15.37
N SER A 298 9.06 18.94 -16.47
CA SER A 298 7.76 18.60 -17.03
C SER A 298 7.63 17.12 -17.42
N ALA A 299 8.69 16.54 -18.02
CA ALA A 299 8.68 15.15 -18.44
C ALA A 299 8.61 14.15 -17.27
N HIS A 300 9.14 14.50 -16.11
CA HIS A 300 9.26 13.60 -14.96
C HIS A 300 8.46 14.02 -13.74
N HIS A 301 7.81 15.19 -13.77
CA HIS A 301 7.03 15.76 -12.67
C HIS A 301 6.05 14.76 -12.07
N TYR A 302 5.25 14.10 -12.92
CA TYR A 302 4.28 13.11 -12.48
C TYR A 302 4.92 11.98 -11.67
N ARG A 303 6.05 11.42 -12.16
CA ARG A 303 6.70 10.30 -11.48
C ARG A 303 7.26 10.67 -10.10
N PHE A 304 7.88 11.84 -9.97
CA PHE A 304 8.41 12.32 -8.68
C PHE A 304 7.28 12.73 -7.72
N THR A 305 6.23 13.37 -8.21
CA THR A 305 5.06 13.72 -7.40
C THR A 305 4.35 12.47 -6.89
N ALA A 306 4.15 11.46 -7.73
CA ALA A 306 3.55 10.19 -7.33
C ALA A 306 4.43 9.45 -6.30
N ALA A 307 5.77 9.45 -6.50
CA ALA A 307 6.68 8.83 -5.52
C ALA A 307 6.67 9.54 -4.16
N ALA A 308 6.50 10.85 -4.13
CA ALA A 308 6.38 11.62 -2.88
C ALA A 308 5.03 11.41 -2.15
N ALA A 309 4.00 10.99 -2.88
CA ALA A 309 2.67 10.72 -2.31
C ALA A 309 2.58 9.32 -1.67
N TYR A 310 3.45 8.37 -2.03
CA TYR A 310 3.53 7.03 -1.45
C TYR A 310 4.37 7.00 -0.17
#